data_0694cc3846ea6c9437edab066e80231a
#
_entry.id   0694cc3846ea6c9437edab066e80231a
#
_cell.length_a   1.000
_cell.length_b   1.000
_cell.length_c   1.000
_cell.angle_alpha   90.00
_cell.angle_beta   90.00
_cell.angle_gamma   90.00
#
_symmetry.space_group_name_H-M   'P 1'
#
loop_
_entity.id
_entity.type
_entity.pdbx_description
1 polymer ?
#
loop_
_entity_poly.entity_id
_entity_poly.type
_entity_poly.pdbx_seq_one_letter_code
_entity_poly.pdbx_strand_id
1 'polypeptide(L)'
;MNKHDKSAVSGAVTVRPVMSYLDMGQFIDVPWHIYADDSMWVPPLRLERRFHFSRYNPFFKHGEWQAWIAYRNNLPVGRISAQIDTLHQERYGTDKGHFGLFECIDDSAACAALMLHAEAWLASRQIRYVSGPFNLSINQECGVLVDGFDTPPVVMMPHSPRWYGRLLEEQGFLPAKDLLAYWVNVDFTPPPVMQTLIKRFSSQITLRTLRRNRFDEEMEILRDIFNDA
;
A
#
# COMPACT_ATOMS: atom_id res chain seq x y z
N MET A 1 -9.88 -7.35 -31.20
CA MET A 1 -10.68 -8.38 -30.51
C MET A 1 -9.76 -9.56 -30.26
N ASN A 2 -8.88 -9.43 -29.26
CA ASN A 2 -7.94 -10.49 -28.89
C ASN A 2 -8.60 -11.34 -27.78
N LYS A 3 -8.83 -12.61 -28.11
CA LYS A 3 -9.25 -13.62 -27.14
C LYS A 3 -8.09 -13.79 -26.15
N HIS A 4 -8.27 -13.30 -24.91
CA HIS A 4 -7.39 -13.71 -23.82
C HIS A 4 -7.39 -15.24 -23.76
N ASP A 5 -6.24 -15.79 -23.90
CA ASP A 5 -6.01 -17.23 -23.90
C ASP A 5 -6.38 -17.80 -22.54
N LYS A 6 -7.58 -18.39 -22.46
CA LYS A 6 -8.07 -19.09 -21.28
C LYS A 6 -7.21 -20.32 -20.88
N SER A 7 -6.17 -20.64 -21.65
CA SER A 7 -5.26 -21.75 -21.35
C SER A 7 -4.30 -21.47 -20.20
N ALA A 8 -4.11 -20.20 -19.82
CA ALA A 8 -3.23 -19.80 -18.70
C ALA A 8 -3.81 -20.16 -17.32
N VAL A 9 -5.10 -20.49 -17.21
CA VAL A 9 -5.80 -20.71 -15.94
C VAL A 9 -5.75 -22.17 -15.47
N SER A 10 -5.29 -23.12 -16.28
CA SER A 10 -5.15 -24.53 -15.89
C SER A 10 -3.78 -24.82 -15.28
N GLY A 11 -3.77 -25.40 -14.08
CA GLY A 11 -2.55 -25.78 -13.35
C GLY A 11 -2.65 -25.43 -11.86
N ALA A 12 -1.94 -26.19 -11.02
CA ALA A 12 -1.90 -25.93 -9.59
C ALA A 12 -1.16 -24.58 -9.30
N VAL A 13 -1.69 -23.80 -8.37
CA VAL A 13 -1.00 -22.64 -7.84
C VAL A 13 0.04 -23.10 -6.81
N THR A 14 1.26 -22.61 -6.95
CA THR A 14 2.32 -22.80 -5.97
C THR A 14 2.75 -21.44 -5.42
N VAL A 15 2.99 -21.34 -4.12
CA VAL A 15 3.44 -20.11 -3.47
C VAL A 15 4.84 -20.32 -2.92
N ARG A 16 5.73 -19.37 -3.18
CA ARG A 16 7.13 -19.41 -2.73
C ARG A 16 7.46 -18.16 -1.92
N PRO A 17 8.16 -18.30 -0.79
CA PRO A 17 8.62 -17.15 -0.03
C PRO A 17 9.73 -16.40 -0.78
N VAL A 18 9.79 -15.09 -0.58
CA VAL A 18 10.88 -14.24 -1.07
C VAL A 18 12.04 -14.34 -0.07
N MET A 19 13.14 -14.98 -0.47
CA MET A 19 14.27 -15.26 0.41
C MET A 19 15.60 -14.72 -0.12
N SER A 20 15.68 -14.43 -1.40
CA SER A 20 16.91 -14.00 -2.07
C SER A 20 16.75 -12.66 -2.80
N TYR A 21 17.87 -12.08 -3.20
CA TYR A 21 17.88 -10.87 -4.03
C TYR A 21 17.17 -11.09 -5.39
N LEU A 22 17.26 -12.29 -5.95
CA LEU A 22 16.59 -12.65 -7.19
C LEU A 22 15.07 -12.74 -6.98
N ASP A 23 14.64 -13.39 -5.89
CA ASP A 23 13.21 -13.47 -5.55
C ASP A 23 12.63 -12.07 -5.32
N MET A 24 13.38 -11.20 -4.66
CA MET A 24 12.98 -9.79 -4.47
C MET A 24 12.83 -9.07 -5.82
N GLY A 25 13.71 -9.35 -6.80
CA GLY A 25 13.56 -8.82 -8.14
C GLY A 25 12.25 -9.26 -8.79
N GLN A 26 11.95 -10.57 -8.73
CA GLN A 26 10.70 -11.12 -9.25
C GLN A 26 9.47 -10.56 -8.51
N PHE A 27 9.53 -10.44 -7.18
CA PHE A 27 8.47 -9.85 -6.37
C PHE A 27 8.16 -8.41 -6.78
N ILE A 28 9.19 -7.61 -7.03
CA ILE A 28 9.03 -6.24 -7.52
C ILE A 28 8.37 -6.22 -8.90
N ASP A 29 8.72 -7.15 -9.77
CA ASP A 29 8.27 -7.16 -11.17
C ASP A 29 6.85 -7.73 -11.38
N VAL A 30 6.24 -8.40 -10.40
CA VAL A 30 4.86 -8.96 -10.52
C VAL A 30 3.84 -7.93 -11.04
N PRO A 31 3.77 -6.68 -10.55
CA PRO A 31 2.80 -5.70 -11.04
C PRO A 31 2.90 -5.42 -12.54
N TRP A 32 4.12 -5.45 -13.13
CA TRP A 32 4.28 -5.22 -14.57
C TRP A 32 3.59 -6.27 -15.43
N HIS A 33 3.36 -7.48 -14.91
CA HIS A 33 2.59 -8.52 -15.58
C HIS A 33 1.08 -8.33 -15.41
N ILE A 34 0.67 -7.92 -14.21
CA ILE A 34 -0.76 -7.75 -13.88
C ILE A 34 -1.34 -6.53 -14.58
N TYR A 35 -0.61 -5.43 -14.61
CA TYR A 35 -1.04 -4.15 -15.19
C TYR A 35 -0.58 -3.92 -16.62
N ALA A 36 -0.13 -4.95 -17.34
CA ALA A 36 0.43 -4.81 -18.69
C ALA A 36 -0.52 -4.09 -19.67
N ASP A 37 -1.82 -4.31 -19.53
CA ASP A 37 -2.87 -3.73 -20.38
C ASP A 37 -3.61 -2.56 -19.71
N ASP A 38 -3.19 -2.13 -18.53
CA ASP A 38 -3.81 -1.03 -17.80
C ASP A 38 -3.13 0.30 -18.13
N SER A 39 -3.79 1.12 -18.95
CA SER A 39 -3.28 2.43 -19.38
C SER A 39 -3.29 3.49 -18.28
N MET A 40 -4.01 3.26 -17.17
CA MET A 40 -4.05 4.19 -16.04
C MET A 40 -2.96 3.89 -15.02
N TRP A 41 -2.39 2.68 -15.04
CA TRP A 41 -1.34 2.33 -14.11
C TRP A 41 -0.05 3.11 -14.36
N VAL A 42 0.49 3.67 -13.30
CA VAL A 42 1.79 4.36 -13.31
C VAL A 42 2.83 3.47 -12.65
N PRO A 43 3.75 2.86 -13.42
CA PRO A 43 4.74 1.96 -12.85
C PRO A 43 5.71 2.70 -11.92
N PRO A 44 5.95 2.19 -10.69
CA PRO A 44 6.94 2.76 -9.80
C PRO A 44 8.37 2.50 -10.32
N LEU A 45 9.33 3.29 -9.88
CA LEU A 45 10.73 3.04 -10.21
C LEU A 45 11.24 1.80 -9.49
N ARG A 46 11.76 0.81 -10.23
CA ARG A 46 12.31 -0.43 -9.67
C ARG A 46 13.42 -0.18 -8.65
N LEU A 47 14.26 0.83 -8.88
CA LEU A 47 15.32 1.22 -7.94
C LEU A 47 14.73 1.71 -6.62
N GLU A 48 13.70 2.55 -6.68
CA GLU A 48 12.98 3.04 -5.50
C GLU A 48 12.38 1.88 -4.70
N ARG A 49 11.70 0.92 -5.37
CA ARG A 49 11.14 -0.27 -4.70
C ARG A 49 12.22 -1.14 -4.07
N ARG A 50 13.41 -1.25 -4.64
CA ARG A 50 14.55 -1.93 -4.00
C ARG A 50 15.01 -1.22 -2.73
N PHE A 51 15.07 0.11 -2.73
CA PHE A 51 15.36 0.88 -1.52
C PHE A 51 14.26 0.73 -0.48
N HIS A 52 13.00 0.74 -0.91
CA HIS A 52 11.84 0.57 -0.05
C HIS A 52 11.88 -0.74 0.74
N PHE A 53 12.34 -1.84 0.13
CA PHE A 53 12.49 -3.15 0.77
C PHE A 53 13.90 -3.40 1.34
N SER A 54 14.74 -2.39 1.41
CA SER A 54 16.08 -2.53 1.96
C SER A 54 16.10 -2.31 3.47
N ARG A 55 17.15 -2.80 4.14
CA ARG A 55 17.41 -2.56 5.57
C ARG A 55 17.52 -1.09 5.96
N TYR A 56 17.65 -0.19 4.99
CA TYR A 56 17.72 1.26 5.24
C TYR A 56 16.33 1.90 5.42
N ASN A 57 15.26 1.20 5.05
CA ASN A 57 13.91 1.69 5.34
C ASN A 57 13.69 1.67 6.87
N PRO A 58 13.30 2.82 7.47
CA PRO A 58 13.06 2.93 8.91
C PRO A 58 12.07 1.91 9.48
N PHE A 59 11.11 1.45 8.68
CA PHE A 59 10.16 0.41 9.08
C PHE A 59 10.86 -0.83 9.66
N PHE A 60 11.95 -1.30 9.06
CA PHE A 60 12.67 -2.50 9.50
C PHE A 60 13.44 -2.36 10.82
N LYS A 61 13.40 -1.17 11.45
CA LYS A 61 13.91 -0.99 12.82
C LYS A 61 12.91 -1.46 13.88
N HIS A 62 11.62 -1.53 13.54
CA HIS A 62 10.53 -1.86 14.45
C HIS A 62 9.48 -2.79 13.83
N GLY A 63 9.66 -3.19 12.57
CA GLY A 63 8.74 -4.06 11.84
C GLY A 63 9.35 -5.40 11.46
N GLU A 64 8.54 -6.46 11.56
CA GLU A 64 8.81 -7.75 10.93
C GLU A 64 8.03 -7.84 9.62
N TRP A 65 8.62 -8.45 8.62
CA TRP A 65 8.03 -8.55 7.29
C TRP A 65 8.43 -9.84 6.59
N GLN A 66 7.49 -10.44 5.86
CA GLN A 66 7.72 -11.55 4.95
C GLN A 66 6.87 -11.36 3.70
N ALA A 67 7.37 -11.84 2.56
CA ALA A 67 6.66 -11.78 1.28
C ALA A 67 6.67 -13.12 0.55
N TRP A 68 5.69 -13.26 -0.36
CA TRP A 68 5.51 -14.46 -1.17
C TRP A 68 5.08 -14.08 -2.60
N ILE A 69 5.41 -14.96 -3.53
CA ILE A 69 4.96 -14.90 -4.93
C ILE A 69 4.18 -16.17 -5.24
N ALA A 70 3.00 -16.01 -5.81
CA ALA A 70 2.22 -17.10 -6.37
C ALA A 70 2.60 -17.35 -7.82
N TYR A 71 2.75 -18.61 -8.18
CA TYR A 71 3.07 -19.08 -9.53
C TYR A 71 2.01 -20.05 -10.03
N ARG A 72 1.70 -19.95 -11.31
CA ARG A 72 0.93 -20.95 -12.05
C ARG A 72 1.73 -21.30 -13.33
N ASN A 73 2.01 -22.58 -13.54
CA ASN A 73 2.86 -23.02 -14.64
C ASN A 73 4.23 -22.28 -14.70
N ASN A 74 4.83 -22.03 -13.53
CA ASN A 74 6.06 -21.24 -13.35
C ASN A 74 5.98 -19.76 -13.76
N LEU A 75 4.81 -19.24 -14.11
CA LEU A 75 4.60 -17.80 -14.34
C LEU A 75 4.10 -17.15 -13.04
N PRO A 76 4.63 -15.99 -12.65
CA PRO A 76 4.14 -15.26 -11.49
C PRO A 76 2.73 -14.73 -11.79
N VAL A 77 1.78 -15.08 -10.92
CA VAL A 77 0.36 -14.70 -11.04
C VAL A 77 -0.13 -13.82 -9.91
N GLY A 78 0.70 -13.60 -8.89
CA GLY A 78 0.39 -12.69 -7.80
C GLY A 78 1.51 -12.63 -6.77
N ARG A 79 1.39 -11.68 -5.86
CA ARG A 79 2.31 -11.48 -4.75
C ARG A 79 1.55 -10.96 -3.52
N ILE A 80 2.12 -11.15 -2.35
CA ILE A 80 1.61 -10.60 -1.09
C ILE A 80 2.77 -10.44 -0.11
N SER A 81 2.61 -9.51 0.84
CA SER A 81 3.43 -9.48 2.05
C SER A 81 2.58 -9.57 3.30
N ALA A 82 3.19 -9.97 4.41
CA ALA A 82 2.64 -9.85 5.73
C ALA A 82 3.63 -9.12 6.63
N GLN A 83 3.14 -8.28 7.53
CA GLN A 83 3.97 -7.47 8.41
C GLN A 83 3.35 -7.27 9.78
N ILE A 84 4.23 -7.06 10.75
CA ILE A 84 3.92 -6.67 12.12
C ILE A 84 4.73 -5.42 12.41
N ASP A 85 4.07 -4.38 12.89
CA ASP A 85 4.69 -3.13 13.32
C ASP A 85 4.56 -3.01 14.83
N THR A 86 5.69 -3.06 15.55
CA THR A 86 5.68 -2.99 17.02
C THR A 86 5.15 -1.65 17.52
N LEU A 87 5.43 -0.54 16.83
CA LEU A 87 4.91 0.77 17.20
C LEU A 87 3.38 0.84 17.04
N HIS A 88 2.84 0.19 16.02
CA HIS A 88 1.41 0.05 15.87
C HIS A 88 0.81 -0.83 16.98
N GLN A 89 1.48 -1.93 17.30
CA GLN A 89 1.03 -2.85 18.36
C GLN A 89 1.03 -2.22 19.75
N GLU A 90 2.03 -1.40 20.08
CA GLU A 90 2.08 -0.65 21.33
C GLU A 90 0.83 0.23 21.53
N ARG A 91 0.30 0.78 20.45
CA ARG A 91 -0.86 1.68 20.50
C ARG A 91 -2.21 0.96 20.41
N TYR A 92 -2.28 -0.11 19.61
CA TYR A 92 -3.56 -0.72 19.23
C TYR A 92 -3.73 -2.18 19.67
N GLY A 93 -2.71 -2.79 20.28
CA GLY A 93 -2.72 -4.16 20.78
C GLY A 93 -1.83 -5.11 20.00
N THR A 94 -1.24 -6.07 20.71
CA THR A 94 -0.20 -6.98 20.21
C THR A 94 -0.73 -8.08 19.28
N ASP A 95 -2.04 -8.24 19.18
CA ASP A 95 -2.69 -9.24 18.35
C ASP A 95 -3.05 -8.76 16.94
N LYS A 96 -2.53 -7.60 16.54
CA LYS A 96 -2.79 -6.96 15.25
C LYS A 96 -1.59 -7.02 14.32
N GLY A 97 -1.87 -7.34 13.06
CA GLY A 97 -0.90 -7.36 11.98
C GLY A 97 -1.55 -6.99 10.66
N HIS A 98 -0.73 -6.89 9.64
CA HIS A 98 -1.19 -6.39 8.35
C HIS A 98 -0.72 -7.30 7.22
N PHE A 99 -1.50 -7.36 6.14
CA PHE A 99 -1.00 -7.77 4.84
C PHE A 99 -0.82 -6.54 3.94
N GLY A 100 0.02 -6.67 2.92
CA GLY A 100 0.27 -5.57 1.99
C GLY A 100 0.89 -6.05 0.68
N LEU A 101 1.23 -5.12 -0.20
CA LEU A 101 1.83 -5.39 -1.50
C LEU A 101 1.09 -6.48 -2.28
N PHE A 102 -0.25 -6.54 -2.03
CA PHE A 102 -1.13 -7.52 -2.63
C PHE A 102 -1.34 -7.21 -4.10
N GLU A 103 -0.97 -8.16 -4.93
CA GLU A 103 -1.20 -8.12 -6.38
C GLU A 103 -1.63 -9.52 -6.83
N CYS A 104 -2.67 -9.61 -7.63
CA CYS A 104 -3.17 -10.89 -8.10
C CYS A 104 -3.90 -10.73 -9.43
N ILE A 105 -3.67 -11.67 -10.37
CA ILE A 105 -4.54 -11.79 -11.53
C ILE A 105 -5.98 -12.09 -11.07
N ASP A 106 -6.97 -11.98 -11.94
CA ASP A 106 -8.36 -12.34 -11.63
C ASP A 106 -8.52 -13.86 -11.46
N ASP A 107 -8.05 -14.37 -10.30
CA ASP A 107 -7.98 -15.79 -9.96
C ASP A 107 -8.14 -16.01 -8.46
N SER A 108 -9.32 -16.49 -8.05
CA SER A 108 -9.65 -16.76 -6.64
C SER A 108 -8.74 -17.80 -6.00
N ALA A 109 -8.26 -18.80 -6.76
CA ALA A 109 -7.36 -19.82 -6.23
C ALA A 109 -5.95 -19.24 -5.96
N ALA A 110 -5.46 -18.33 -6.80
CA ALA A 110 -4.20 -17.64 -6.57
C ALA A 110 -4.29 -16.70 -5.36
N CYS A 111 -5.40 -15.95 -5.25
CA CYS A 111 -5.67 -15.10 -4.09
C CYS A 111 -5.73 -15.92 -2.80
N ALA A 112 -6.50 -16.99 -2.77
CA ALA A 112 -6.62 -17.88 -1.60
C ALA A 112 -5.27 -18.45 -1.16
N ALA A 113 -4.45 -18.90 -2.12
CA ALA A 113 -3.13 -19.43 -1.82
C ALA A 113 -2.19 -18.37 -1.23
N LEU A 114 -2.22 -17.13 -1.73
CA LEU A 114 -1.45 -16.01 -1.18
C LEU A 114 -1.90 -15.66 0.24
N MET A 115 -3.20 -15.50 0.45
CA MET A 115 -3.76 -15.17 1.76
C MET A 115 -3.46 -16.25 2.80
N LEU A 116 -3.59 -17.53 2.44
CA LEU A 116 -3.26 -18.65 3.33
C LEU A 116 -1.81 -18.54 3.88
N HIS A 117 -0.84 -18.18 3.04
CA HIS A 117 0.55 -18.04 3.48
C HIS A 117 0.77 -16.80 4.36
N ALA A 118 0.18 -15.67 4.01
CA ALA A 118 0.25 -14.45 4.81
C ALA A 118 -0.41 -14.64 6.18
N GLU A 119 -1.61 -15.20 6.23
CA GLU A 119 -2.34 -15.49 7.47
C GLU A 119 -1.63 -16.54 8.34
N ALA A 120 -1.09 -17.61 7.75
CA ALA A 120 -0.33 -18.61 8.48
C ALA A 120 0.93 -18.01 9.15
N TRP A 121 1.63 -17.12 8.45
CA TRP A 121 2.79 -16.42 8.99
C TRP A 121 2.39 -15.48 10.15
N LEU A 122 1.30 -14.73 10.00
CA LEU A 122 0.75 -13.87 11.05
C LEU A 122 0.25 -14.69 12.25
N ALA A 123 -0.49 -15.77 12.01
CA ALA A 123 -1.01 -16.65 13.05
C ALA A 123 0.14 -17.31 13.87
N SER A 124 1.25 -17.68 13.22
CA SER A 124 2.44 -18.22 13.92
C SER A 124 3.08 -17.21 14.89
N ARG A 125 2.72 -15.93 14.77
CA ARG A 125 3.14 -14.80 15.63
C ARG A 125 2.03 -14.29 16.55
N GLN A 126 1.00 -15.12 16.75
CA GLN A 126 -0.15 -14.85 17.64
C GLN A 126 -1.02 -13.66 17.18
N ILE A 127 -0.94 -13.27 15.91
CA ILE A 127 -1.82 -12.26 15.32
C ILE A 127 -3.21 -12.87 15.11
N ARG A 128 -4.23 -12.15 15.57
CA ARG A 128 -5.65 -12.54 15.46
C ARG A 128 -6.44 -11.63 14.53
N TYR A 129 -6.04 -10.38 14.43
CA TYR A 129 -6.69 -9.38 13.60
C TYR A 129 -5.76 -8.94 12.50
N VAL A 130 -6.20 -9.17 11.27
CA VAL A 130 -5.44 -8.84 10.06
C VAL A 130 -6.19 -7.75 9.30
N SER A 131 -5.51 -6.68 8.98
CA SER A 131 -6.04 -5.61 8.13
C SER A 131 -5.08 -5.32 6.98
N GLY A 132 -5.59 -4.69 5.93
CA GLY A 132 -4.78 -4.37 4.74
C GLY A 132 -5.63 -4.05 3.53
N PRO A 133 -4.97 -3.86 2.38
CA PRO A 133 -3.51 -3.87 2.23
C PRO A 133 -2.84 -2.62 2.80
N PHE A 134 -1.69 -2.80 3.45
CA PHE A 134 -0.78 -1.72 3.82
C PHE A 134 0.60 -2.00 3.22
N ASN A 135 1.16 -1.08 2.47
CA ASN A 135 2.47 -1.26 1.86
C ASN A 135 3.58 -0.82 2.83
N LEU A 136 3.76 -1.62 3.89
CA LEU A 136 4.53 -1.52 5.13
C LEU A 136 3.81 -0.71 6.22
N SER A 137 3.32 0.51 5.97
CA SER A 137 2.62 1.32 6.98
C SER A 137 1.47 2.12 6.38
N ILE A 138 0.62 2.69 7.25
CA ILE A 138 -0.47 3.59 6.86
C ILE A 138 0.02 4.88 6.15
N ASN A 139 1.28 5.26 6.39
CA ASN A 139 1.88 6.45 5.78
C ASN A 139 2.41 6.21 4.37
N GLN A 140 2.07 5.08 3.77
CA GLN A 140 2.41 4.69 2.42
C GLN A 140 1.13 4.32 1.64
N GLU A 141 1.28 3.67 0.49
CA GLU A 141 0.11 3.21 -0.26
C GLU A 141 -0.69 2.20 0.60
N CYS A 142 -1.96 2.44 0.79
CA CYS A 142 -2.85 1.56 1.57
C CYS A 142 -4.24 1.46 0.94
N GLY A 143 -4.91 0.34 1.20
CA GLY A 143 -6.23 0.04 0.67
C GLY A 143 -6.22 -0.50 -0.76
N VAL A 144 -7.40 -0.77 -1.27
CA VAL A 144 -7.66 -1.12 -2.67
C VAL A 144 -8.55 -0.05 -3.29
N LEU A 145 -8.32 0.23 -4.57
CA LEU A 145 -9.17 1.16 -5.31
C LEU A 145 -10.59 0.59 -5.43
N VAL A 146 -11.58 1.37 -5.06
CA VAL A 146 -13.00 0.99 -5.14
C VAL A 146 -13.80 1.87 -6.10
N ASP A 147 -13.29 3.08 -6.39
CA ASP A 147 -13.84 4.02 -7.35
C ASP A 147 -12.72 4.84 -7.99
N GLY A 148 -12.96 5.44 -9.18
CA GLY A 148 -11.95 6.25 -9.90
C GLY A 148 -10.95 5.42 -10.72
N PHE A 149 -11.33 4.25 -11.21
CA PHE A 149 -10.47 3.34 -12.01
C PHE A 149 -10.05 3.89 -13.38
N ASP A 150 -10.65 4.96 -13.82
CA ASP A 150 -10.43 5.62 -15.12
C ASP A 150 -9.47 6.82 -15.02
N THR A 151 -8.86 7.02 -13.85
CA THR A 151 -7.87 8.08 -13.63
C THR A 151 -6.55 7.48 -13.16
N PRO A 152 -5.39 8.03 -13.61
CA PRO A 152 -4.11 7.58 -13.09
C PRO A 152 -3.96 7.95 -11.61
N PRO A 153 -3.29 7.11 -10.81
CA PRO A 153 -3.05 7.40 -9.41
C PRO A 153 -2.10 8.59 -9.25
N VAL A 154 -2.31 9.37 -8.20
CA VAL A 154 -1.34 10.36 -7.75
C VAL A 154 -0.35 9.74 -6.78
N VAL A 155 0.72 10.47 -6.44
CA VAL A 155 1.78 9.99 -5.54
C VAL A 155 1.19 9.47 -4.22
N MET A 156 1.61 8.28 -3.81
CA MET A 156 1.19 7.56 -2.59
C MET A 156 -0.29 7.09 -2.58
N MET A 157 -1.01 7.22 -3.68
CA MET A 157 -2.34 6.65 -3.78
C MET A 157 -2.29 5.26 -4.41
N PRO A 158 -3.06 4.29 -3.89
CA PRO A 158 -3.10 2.96 -4.46
C PRO A 158 -3.80 2.96 -5.82
N HIS A 159 -3.35 2.11 -6.71
CA HIS A 159 -4.07 1.71 -7.91
C HIS A 159 -4.23 0.20 -7.89
N SER A 160 -5.40 -0.27 -8.27
CA SER A 160 -5.68 -1.71 -8.30
C SER A 160 -6.73 -2.06 -9.34
N PRO A 161 -6.70 -3.27 -9.90
CA PRO A 161 -7.75 -3.77 -10.77
C PRO A 161 -9.09 -3.89 -10.05
N ARG A 162 -10.18 -3.81 -10.82
CA ARG A 162 -11.57 -3.87 -10.29
C ARG A 162 -11.91 -5.14 -9.53
N TRP A 163 -11.18 -6.23 -9.75
CA TRP A 163 -11.47 -7.52 -9.11
C TRP A 163 -10.87 -7.69 -7.70
N TYR A 164 -9.99 -6.76 -7.23
CA TYR A 164 -9.34 -6.92 -5.93
C TYR A 164 -10.32 -6.91 -4.76
N GLY A 165 -11.29 -5.99 -4.75
CA GLY A 165 -12.32 -5.98 -3.70
C GLY A 165 -13.01 -7.33 -3.58
N ARG A 166 -13.53 -7.86 -4.71
CA ARG A 166 -14.18 -9.18 -4.76
C ARG A 166 -13.26 -10.31 -4.31
N LEU A 167 -12.02 -10.35 -4.77
CA LEU A 167 -11.08 -11.40 -4.38
C LEU A 167 -10.81 -11.40 -2.87
N LEU A 168 -10.69 -10.23 -2.23
CA LEU A 168 -10.50 -10.11 -0.80
C LEU A 168 -11.76 -10.50 -0.01
N GLU A 169 -12.93 -10.09 -0.46
CA GLU A 169 -14.20 -10.47 0.13
C GLU A 169 -14.44 -12.01 0.08
N GLU A 170 -14.07 -12.66 -1.02
CA GLU A 170 -14.09 -14.13 -1.15
C GLU A 170 -13.17 -14.83 -0.13
N GLN A 171 -12.15 -14.16 0.39
CA GLN A 171 -11.29 -14.66 1.47
C GLN A 171 -11.82 -14.30 2.88
N GLY A 172 -13.00 -13.70 2.98
CA GLY A 172 -13.64 -13.34 4.25
C GLY A 172 -13.24 -11.98 4.82
N PHE A 173 -12.50 -11.16 4.08
CA PHE A 173 -12.26 -9.77 4.48
C PHE A 173 -13.51 -8.92 4.28
N LEU A 174 -13.68 -7.94 5.17
CA LEU A 174 -14.77 -6.98 5.11
C LEU A 174 -14.21 -5.57 4.91
N PRO A 175 -14.93 -4.69 4.17
CA PRO A 175 -14.59 -3.28 4.10
C PRO A 175 -14.51 -2.68 5.50
N ALA A 176 -13.39 -2.02 5.82
CA ALA A 176 -13.16 -1.45 7.14
C ALA A 176 -13.35 0.07 7.15
N LYS A 177 -12.82 0.77 6.14
CA LYS A 177 -12.87 2.21 6.05
C LYS A 177 -12.61 2.66 4.61
N ASP A 178 -13.40 3.61 4.13
CA ASP A 178 -13.18 4.30 2.87
C ASP A 178 -12.27 5.51 3.08
N LEU A 179 -11.28 5.67 2.21
CA LEU A 179 -10.42 6.84 2.12
C LEU A 179 -10.81 7.61 0.87
N LEU A 180 -11.20 8.87 1.03
CA LEU A 180 -11.64 9.72 -0.06
C LEU A 180 -10.50 10.61 -0.54
N ALA A 181 -10.18 10.55 -1.83
CA ALA A 181 -9.28 11.50 -2.47
C ALA A 181 -10.08 12.68 -3.02
N TYR A 182 -9.64 13.88 -2.70
CA TYR A 182 -10.29 15.10 -3.17
C TYR A 182 -9.40 15.85 -4.16
N TRP A 183 -9.99 16.23 -5.27
CA TRP A 183 -9.36 17.18 -6.17
C TRP A 183 -9.63 18.59 -5.68
N VAL A 184 -8.58 19.31 -5.31
CA VAL A 184 -8.70 20.70 -4.84
C VAL A 184 -8.11 21.62 -5.91
N ASN A 185 -8.95 22.51 -6.45
CA ASN A 185 -8.47 23.58 -7.31
C ASN A 185 -7.93 24.72 -6.44
N VAL A 186 -6.73 25.21 -6.75
CA VAL A 186 -6.10 26.34 -6.03
C VAL A 186 -6.76 27.69 -6.34
N ASP A 187 -7.49 27.78 -7.45
CA ASP A 187 -8.18 29.00 -7.90
C ASP A 187 -9.59 29.10 -7.28
N PHE A 188 -9.69 29.03 -5.96
CA PHE A 188 -10.98 29.23 -5.28
C PHE A 188 -11.02 30.54 -4.52
N THR A 189 -12.20 31.18 -4.49
CA THR A 189 -12.44 32.32 -3.63
C THR A 189 -12.75 31.84 -2.21
N PRO A 190 -11.93 32.19 -1.20
CA PRO A 190 -12.20 31.76 0.17
C PRO A 190 -13.61 32.14 0.63
N PRO A 191 -14.37 31.23 1.24
CA PRO A 191 -15.68 31.55 1.81
C PRO A 191 -15.61 32.71 2.82
N PRO A 192 -16.68 33.48 3.02
CA PRO A 192 -16.68 34.64 3.93
C PRO A 192 -16.21 34.31 5.35
N VAL A 193 -16.56 33.12 5.85
CA VAL A 193 -16.10 32.63 7.17
C VAL A 193 -14.57 32.50 7.19
N MET A 194 -13.98 31.91 6.16
CA MET A 194 -12.53 31.76 6.07
C MET A 194 -11.83 33.12 5.97
N GLN A 195 -12.37 34.06 5.20
CA GLN A 195 -11.83 35.42 5.12
C GLN A 195 -11.87 36.14 6.48
N THR A 196 -12.95 35.95 7.25
CA THR A 196 -13.08 36.50 8.61
C THR A 196 -12.06 35.88 9.57
N LEU A 197 -11.88 34.57 9.50
CA LEU A 197 -10.87 33.87 10.31
C LEU A 197 -9.44 34.32 9.95
N ILE A 198 -9.12 34.42 8.67
CA ILE A 198 -7.83 34.93 8.20
C ILE A 198 -7.59 36.32 8.76
N LYS A 199 -8.53 37.26 8.64
CA LYS A 199 -8.41 38.62 9.18
C LYS A 199 -8.22 38.62 10.69
N ARG A 200 -8.96 37.78 11.43
CA ARG A 200 -8.89 37.72 12.89
C ARG A 200 -7.56 37.17 13.42
N PHE A 201 -6.98 36.18 12.74
CA PHE A 201 -5.80 35.48 13.21
C PHE A 201 -4.51 35.90 12.51
N SER A 202 -4.56 36.69 11.42
CA SER A 202 -3.37 37.08 10.67
C SER A 202 -2.30 37.80 11.49
N SER A 203 -2.70 38.53 12.52
CA SER A 203 -1.74 39.18 13.44
C SER A 203 -1.08 38.23 14.46
N GLN A 204 -1.62 37.02 14.62
CA GLN A 204 -1.14 36.00 15.55
C GLN A 204 -0.31 34.92 14.85
N ILE A 205 -0.27 34.93 13.54
CA ILE A 205 0.39 33.91 12.73
C ILE A 205 1.53 34.57 11.94
N THR A 206 2.73 34.02 12.07
CA THR A 206 3.88 34.43 11.26
C THR A 206 4.17 33.34 10.22
N LEU A 207 3.98 33.67 8.95
CA LEU A 207 4.36 32.80 7.84
C LEU A 207 5.84 32.99 7.51
N ARG A 208 6.57 31.92 7.42
CA ARG A 208 7.97 31.90 7.01
C ARG A 208 8.26 30.76 6.05
N THR A 209 9.28 30.86 5.29
CA THR A 209 9.80 29.78 4.46
C THR A 209 10.61 28.79 5.28
N LEU A 210 10.69 27.54 4.80
CA LEU A 210 11.52 26.50 5.40
C LEU A 210 12.99 26.86 5.27
N ARG A 211 13.74 26.73 6.37
CA ARG A 211 15.18 27.04 6.44
C ARG A 211 15.98 25.83 6.00
N ARG A 212 16.39 25.78 4.73
CA ARG A 212 17.11 24.62 4.14
C ARG A 212 18.42 24.29 4.85
N ASN A 213 19.10 25.30 5.44
CA ASN A 213 20.33 25.13 6.19
C ASN A 213 20.13 24.56 7.61
N ARG A 214 18.87 24.41 8.06
CA ARG A 214 18.47 23.81 9.34
C ARG A 214 17.42 22.72 9.12
N PHE A 215 17.64 21.90 8.09
CA PHE A 215 16.63 20.97 7.60
C PHE A 215 16.14 20.00 8.69
N ASP A 216 17.03 19.45 9.50
CA ASP A 216 16.67 18.49 10.55
C ASP A 216 15.73 19.11 11.60
N GLU A 217 16.01 20.34 12.03
CA GLU A 217 15.16 21.08 12.97
C GLU A 217 13.76 21.38 12.35
N GLU A 218 13.73 21.75 11.06
CA GLU A 218 12.48 22.01 10.36
C GLU A 218 11.63 20.73 10.23
N MET A 219 12.28 19.57 10.03
CA MET A 219 11.59 18.28 9.98
C MET A 219 11.03 17.88 11.35
N GLU A 220 11.72 18.16 12.44
CA GLU A 220 11.20 17.97 13.79
C GLU A 220 9.97 18.83 14.06
N ILE A 221 10.02 20.10 13.69
CA ILE A 221 8.87 21.01 13.83
C ILE A 221 7.67 20.52 13.01
N LEU A 222 7.90 20.08 11.76
CA LEU A 222 6.83 19.54 10.90
C LEU A 222 6.25 18.25 11.48
N ARG A 223 7.09 17.35 12.00
CA ARG A 223 6.66 16.13 12.68
C ARG A 223 5.78 16.45 13.89
N ASP A 224 6.19 17.41 14.71
CA ASP A 224 5.44 17.78 15.91
C ASP A 224 4.09 18.39 15.56
N ILE A 225 4.04 19.27 14.54
CA ILE A 225 2.77 19.81 14.01
C ILE A 225 1.87 18.69 13.50
N PHE A 226 2.43 17.73 12.76
CA PHE A 226 1.66 16.60 12.22
C PHE A 226 1.10 15.68 13.31
N ASN A 227 1.86 15.47 14.37
CA ASN A 227 1.43 14.62 15.48
C ASN A 227 0.40 15.30 16.42
N ASP A 228 0.34 16.63 16.39
CA ASP A 228 -0.55 17.45 17.27
C ASP A 228 -1.89 17.75 16.59
N ALA A 229 -2.00 17.53 15.27
CA ALA A 229 -3.20 17.79 14.48
C ALA A 229 -4.14 16.58 14.47
#